data_17b7d9d0f96ee8888a92e931545c3e10
#
_entry.id   17b7d9d0f96ee8888a92e931545c3e10
#
_cell.length_a   1.000
_cell.length_b   1.000
_cell.length_c   1.000
_cell.angle_alpha   90.00
_cell.angle_beta   90.00
_cell.angle_gamma   90.00
#
_symmetry.space_group_name_H-M   'P 1'
#
loop_
_entity.id
_entity.type
_entity.pdbx_description
1 polymer ?
#
loop_
_entity_poly.entity_id
_entity_poly.type
_entity_poly.pdbx_seq_one_letter_code
_entity_poly.pdbx_strand_id
1 'polypeptide(L)'
;MLRTCSVCGGIHHENNMCKRAYKKNSYASKFRNSNAWIIKRELIKKRDKYLCQVCLKDNIYTYNNLQVHHIVPIEKDSNKKLDSDNLITLCSYHHKQSEMNKISKEELYNLIDIPPEGR
;
A
#
# COMPACT_ATOMS: atom_id res chain seq x y z
N MET A 1 -4.88 -36.68 -5.58
CA MET A 1 -4.48 -36.65 -4.18
C MET A 1 -4.61 -35.24 -3.64
N LEU A 2 -5.19 -35.12 -2.44
CA LEU A 2 -5.33 -33.80 -1.82
C LEU A 2 -4.11 -33.45 -0.98
N ARG A 3 -3.74 -32.18 -0.96
CA ARG A 3 -2.61 -31.71 -0.18
C ARG A 3 -2.86 -30.29 0.29
N THR A 4 -2.23 -29.91 1.41
CA THR A 4 -2.33 -28.55 1.93
C THR A 4 -1.67 -27.56 0.99
N CYS A 5 -2.38 -26.48 0.69
CA CYS A 5 -1.85 -25.42 -0.17
C CYS A 5 -1.02 -24.43 0.64
N SER A 6 0.24 -24.24 0.26
CA SER A 6 1.12 -23.28 0.93
C SER A 6 0.75 -21.82 0.63
N VAL A 7 -0.07 -21.59 -0.40
CA VAL A 7 -0.45 -20.24 -0.81
C VAL A 7 -1.63 -19.71 0.00
N CYS A 8 -2.67 -20.52 0.19
CA CYS A 8 -3.89 -20.06 0.85
C CYS A 8 -4.18 -20.77 2.19
N GLY A 9 -3.40 -21.80 2.52
CA GLY A 9 -3.62 -22.59 3.73
C GLY A 9 -4.76 -23.60 3.65
N GLY A 10 -5.49 -23.62 2.53
CA GLY A 10 -6.56 -24.59 2.31
C GLY A 10 -6.03 -25.91 1.76
N ILE A 11 -6.95 -26.82 1.46
CA ILE A 11 -6.62 -28.12 0.88
C ILE A 11 -7.10 -28.16 -0.56
N HIS A 12 -6.20 -28.47 -1.48
CA HIS A 12 -6.49 -28.59 -2.91
C HIS A 12 -6.00 -29.92 -3.44
N HIS A 13 -6.62 -30.35 -4.53
CA HIS A 13 -6.05 -31.42 -5.34
C HIS A 13 -4.68 -30.95 -5.85
N GLU A 14 -3.70 -31.87 -5.88
CA GLU A 14 -2.35 -31.49 -6.32
C GLU A 14 -2.29 -30.94 -7.73
N ASN A 15 -3.28 -31.32 -8.58
CA ASN A 15 -3.37 -30.84 -9.96
C ASN A 15 -4.20 -29.59 -10.12
N ASN A 16 -4.80 -29.08 -9.04
CA ASN A 16 -5.61 -27.87 -9.08
C ASN A 16 -4.77 -26.67 -8.70
N MET A 17 -4.86 -25.61 -9.50
CA MET A 17 -4.17 -24.36 -9.19
C MET A 17 -4.97 -23.58 -8.13
N CYS A 18 -4.25 -23.03 -7.15
CA CYS A 18 -4.86 -22.16 -6.16
C CYS A 18 -5.18 -20.80 -6.81
N LYS A 19 -6.41 -20.33 -6.63
CA LYS A 19 -6.83 -19.04 -7.18
C LYS A 19 -5.97 -17.87 -6.67
N ARG A 20 -5.43 -17.97 -5.46
CA ARG A 20 -4.54 -16.94 -4.93
C ARG A 20 -3.22 -16.84 -5.67
N ALA A 21 -2.76 -17.93 -6.30
CA ALA A 21 -1.55 -17.92 -7.09
C ALA A 21 -1.69 -17.00 -8.32
N TYR A 22 -2.87 -16.95 -8.93
CA TYR A 22 -3.15 -16.03 -10.02
C TYR A 22 -3.05 -14.57 -9.58
N LYS A 23 -3.56 -14.24 -8.40
CA LYS A 23 -3.49 -12.88 -7.86
C LYS A 23 -2.06 -12.44 -7.62
N LYS A 24 -1.16 -13.35 -7.26
CA LYS A 24 0.26 -13.03 -7.08
C LYS A 24 0.94 -12.58 -8.36
N ASN A 25 0.40 -12.99 -9.52
CA ASN A 25 0.94 -12.63 -10.83
C ASN A 25 0.20 -11.46 -11.46
N SER A 26 -0.64 -10.76 -10.69
CA SER A 26 -1.34 -9.58 -11.17
C SER A 26 -0.38 -8.43 -11.44
N TYR A 27 -0.82 -7.47 -12.25
CA TYR A 27 -0.05 -6.27 -12.53
C TYR A 27 0.35 -5.54 -11.24
N ALA A 28 -0.60 -5.37 -10.31
CA ALA A 28 -0.33 -4.70 -9.05
C ALA A 28 0.73 -5.43 -8.22
N SER A 29 0.69 -6.76 -8.21
CA SER A 29 1.68 -7.57 -7.49
C SER A 29 3.07 -7.42 -8.11
N LYS A 30 3.17 -7.48 -9.45
CA LYS A 30 4.43 -7.28 -10.15
C LYS A 30 4.99 -5.90 -9.90
N PHE A 31 4.14 -4.88 -9.88
CA PHE A 31 4.57 -3.51 -9.61
C PHE A 31 5.14 -3.39 -8.20
N ARG A 32 4.46 -3.95 -7.19
CA ARG A 32 4.91 -3.88 -5.80
C ARG A 32 6.27 -4.53 -5.58
N ASN A 33 6.67 -5.46 -6.47
CA ASN A 33 7.98 -6.12 -6.41
C ASN A 33 9.02 -5.44 -7.31
N SER A 34 8.65 -4.37 -8.01
CA SER A 34 9.58 -3.67 -8.90
C SER A 34 10.54 -2.79 -8.11
N ASN A 35 11.75 -2.57 -8.67
CA ASN A 35 12.73 -1.67 -8.07
C ASN A 35 12.24 -0.24 -8.02
N ALA A 36 11.49 0.20 -9.03
CA ALA A 36 10.92 1.55 -9.07
C ALA A 36 10.01 1.80 -7.87
N TRP A 37 9.16 0.82 -7.52
CA TRP A 37 8.27 0.95 -6.37
C TRP A 37 9.04 0.91 -5.05
N ILE A 38 10.01 0.01 -4.92
CA ILE A 38 10.80 -0.12 -3.69
C ILE A 38 11.53 1.20 -3.40
N ILE A 39 12.13 1.82 -4.41
CA ILE A 39 12.82 3.10 -4.26
C ILE A 39 11.81 4.20 -3.92
N LYS A 40 10.71 4.28 -4.64
CA LYS A 40 9.68 5.31 -4.41
C LYS A 40 9.08 5.19 -3.02
N ARG A 41 8.79 3.98 -2.58
CA ARG A 41 8.24 3.71 -1.25
C ARG A 41 9.15 4.28 -0.15
N GLU A 42 10.45 4.06 -0.27
CA GLU A 42 11.40 4.57 0.71
C GLU A 42 11.46 6.11 0.69
N LEU A 43 11.41 6.72 -0.49
CA LEU A 43 11.37 8.17 -0.61
C LEU A 43 10.13 8.78 0.04
N ILE A 44 8.99 8.13 -0.12
CA ILE A 44 7.74 8.57 0.50
C ILE A 44 7.80 8.44 2.02
N LYS A 45 8.31 7.33 2.54
CA LYS A 45 8.48 7.15 3.98
C LYS A 45 9.40 8.23 4.55
N LYS A 46 10.47 8.54 3.85
CA LYS A 46 11.42 9.59 4.26
C LYS A 46 10.73 10.96 4.26
N ARG A 47 9.95 11.27 3.21
CA ARG A 47 9.18 12.52 3.15
C ARG A 47 8.25 12.64 4.36
N ASP A 48 7.60 11.54 4.72
CA ASP A 48 6.65 11.49 5.84
C ASP A 48 7.34 11.25 7.19
N LYS A 49 8.67 11.35 7.23
CA LYS A 49 9.51 11.25 8.44
C LYS A 49 9.37 9.91 9.16
N TYR A 50 9.04 8.84 8.40
CA TYR A 50 8.85 7.49 8.91
C TYR A 50 7.79 7.42 10.00
N LEU A 51 6.71 8.21 9.83
CA LEU A 51 5.58 8.23 10.76
C LEU A 51 4.27 8.08 10.00
N CYS A 52 3.29 7.42 10.64
CA CYS A 52 1.94 7.38 10.11
C CYS A 52 1.35 8.79 10.13
N GLN A 53 0.93 9.30 8.97
CA GLN A 53 0.46 10.67 8.87
C GLN A 53 -0.90 10.88 9.52
N VAL A 54 -1.75 9.85 9.57
CA VAL A 54 -3.04 9.93 10.27
C VAL A 54 -2.83 9.96 11.79
N CYS A 55 -1.93 9.13 12.30
CA CYS A 55 -1.58 9.17 13.72
C CYS A 55 -0.95 10.52 14.09
N LEU A 56 -0.08 11.04 13.23
CA LEU A 56 0.61 12.31 13.47
C LEU A 56 -0.38 13.48 13.59
N LYS A 57 -1.48 13.44 12.85
CA LYS A 57 -2.54 14.44 12.96
C LYS A 57 -3.08 14.55 14.39
N ASP A 58 -3.13 13.42 15.10
CA ASP A 58 -3.58 13.35 16.48
C ASP A 58 -2.42 13.42 17.50
N ASN A 59 -1.23 13.83 17.03
CA ASN A 59 -0.01 13.92 17.84
C ASN A 59 0.47 12.57 18.38
N ILE A 60 0.17 11.50 17.65
CA ILE A 60 0.62 10.16 17.96
C ILE A 60 1.74 9.80 16.97
N TYR A 61 2.90 9.38 17.51
CA TYR A 61 4.09 9.07 16.71
C TYR A 61 4.19 7.58 16.48
N THR A 62 3.51 7.07 15.46
CA THR A 62 3.53 5.66 15.10
C THR A 62 4.60 5.43 14.03
N TYR A 63 5.64 4.68 14.37
CA TYR A 63 6.77 4.42 13.48
C TYR A 63 6.95 2.93 13.14
N ASN A 64 6.07 2.06 13.64
CA ASN A 64 6.11 0.62 13.38
C ASN A 64 5.06 0.23 12.36
N ASN A 65 5.35 -0.82 11.58
CA ASN A 65 4.41 -1.41 10.63
C ASN A 65 3.87 -0.37 9.63
N LEU A 66 4.77 0.47 9.13
CA LEU A 66 4.42 1.50 8.18
C LEU A 66 4.26 0.92 6.79
N GLN A 67 3.26 1.42 6.07
CA GLN A 67 2.98 1.05 4.69
C GLN A 67 2.69 2.32 3.89
N VAL A 68 3.13 2.34 2.64
CA VAL A 68 2.81 3.45 1.74
C VAL A 68 1.53 3.08 0.99
N HIS A 69 0.51 3.90 1.17
CA HIS A 69 -0.82 3.68 0.63
C HIS A 69 -1.02 4.47 -0.67
N HIS A 70 -1.60 3.83 -1.68
CA HIS A 70 -2.06 4.50 -2.90
C HIS A 70 -3.46 5.04 -2.64
N ILE A 71 -3.62 6.36 -2.63
CA ILE A 71 -4.92 6.99 -2.39
C ILE A 71 -5.90 6.60 -3.49
N VAL A 72 -5.46 6.71 -4.76
CA VAL A 72 -6.18 6.11 -5.88
C VAL A 72 -5.51 4.77 -6.19
N PRO A 73 -6.23 3.64 -6.06
CA PRO A 73 -5.63 2.32 -6.30
C PRO A 73 -5.05 2.17 -7.70
N ILE A 74 -4.00 1.34 -7.81
CA ILE A 74 -3.35 1.07 -9.10
C ILE A 74 -4.35 0.56 -10.14
N GLU A 75 -5.28 -0.27 -9.70
CA GLU A 75 -6.30 -0.86 -10.57
C GLU A 75 -7.23 0.19 -11.19
N LYS A 76 -7.39 1.34 -10.53
CA LYS A 76 -8.26 2.42 -11.01
C LYS A 76 -7.51 3.39 -11.89
N ASP A 77 -6.25 3.69 -11.57
CA ASP A 77 -5.43 4.63 -12.35
C ASP A 77 -3.96 4.29 -12.17
N SER A 78 -3.44 3.48 -13.08
CA SER A 78 -2.03 3.07 -13.02
C SER A 78 -1.06 4.21 -13.29
N ASN A 79 -1.52 5.32 -13.88
CA ASN A 79 -0.66 6.47 -14.14
C ASN A 79 -0.25 7.19 -12.86
N LYS A 80 -0.98 6.99 -11.77
CA LYS A 80 -0.70 7.61 -10.47
C LYS A 80 0.09 6.73 -9.52
N LYS A 81 0.55 5.57 -9.97
CA LYS A 81 1.21 4.59 -9.10
C LYS A 81 2.51 5.08 -8.48
N LEU A 82 3.19 6.03 -9.12
CA LEU A 82 4.45 6.61 -8.62
C LEU A 82 4.32 8.11 -8.32
N ASP A 83 3.13 8.67 -8.36
CA ASP A 83 2.93 10.09 -8.07
C ASP A 83 3.01 10.34 -6.56
N SER A 84 3.89 11.24 -6.15
CA SER A 84 4.03 11.61 -4.75
C SER A 84 2.74 12.15 -4.15
N ASP A 85 1.92 12.82 -4.95
CA ASP A 85 0.61 13.35 -4.52
C ASP A 85 -0.42 12.26 -4.27
N ASN A 86 -0.15 11.04 -4.71
CA ASN A 86 -1.06 9.90 -4.54
C ASN A 86 -0.58 8.89 -3.50
N LEU A 87 0.53 9.17 -2.83
CA LEU A 87 1.17 8.24 -1.91
C LEU A 87 1.30 8.86 -0.52
N ILE A 88 0.93 8.10 0.50
CA ILE A 88 1.00 8.55 1.88
C ILE A 88 1.40 7.38 2.78
N THR A 89 2.22 7.66 3.80
CA THR A 89 2.65 6.66 4.77
C THR A 89 1.62 6.51 5.88
N LEU A 90 1.14 5.29 6.08
CA LEU A 90 0.17 4.97 7.12
C LEU A 90 0.64 3.75 7.91
N CYS A 91 0.21 3.64 9.17
CA CYS A 91 0.39 2.40 9.92
C CYS A 91 -0.60 1.34 9.40
N SER A 92 -0.38 0.09 9.77
CA SER A 92 -1.24 -0.99 9.27
C SER A 92 -2.70 -0.80 9.63
N TYR A 93 -3.00 -0.25 10.80
CA TYR A 93 -4.37 0.04 11.22
C TYR A 93 -5.03 1.08 10.30
N HIS A 94 -4.39 2.22 10.09
CA HIS A 94 -4.96 3.28 9.26
C HIS A 94 -4.95 2.94 7.77
N HIS A 95 -3.98 2.15 7.33
CA HIS A 95 -3.96 1.64 5.96
C HIS A 95 -5.21 0.80 5.70
N LYS A 96 -5.55 -0.09 6.63
CA LYS A 96 -6.76 -0.91 6.54
C LYS A 96 -8.02 -0.04 6.57
N GLN A 97 -8.07 0.97 7.46
CA GLN A 97 -9.20 1.90 7.53
C GLN A 97 -9.39 2.63 6.20
N SER A 98 -8.30 3.03 5.55
CA SER A 98 -8.36 3.71 4.25
C SER A 98 -8.89 2.77 3.16
N GLU A 99 -8.46 1.51 3.16
CA GLU A 99 -8.93 0.52 2.20
C GLU A 99 -10.44 0.24 2.37
N MET A 100 -10.94 0.35 3.58
CA MET A 100 -12.36 0.15 3.90
C MET A 100 -13.18 1.43 3.72
N ASN A 101 -12.58 2.48 3.14
CA ASN A 101 -13.21 3.79 2.90
C ASN A 101 -13.70 4.46 4.19
N LYS A 102 -13.12 4.14 5.34
CA LYS A 102 -13.43 4.81 6.61
C LYS A 102 -12.69 6.13 6.76
N ILE A 103 -11.64 6.31 5.98
CA ILE A 103 -10.91 7.58 5.86
C ILE A 103 -11.09 8.01 4.41
N SER A 104 -11.57 9.24 4.19
CA SER A 104 -11.83 9.73 2.84
C SER A 104 -10.54 10.01 2.10
N LYS A 105 -10.58 9.93 0.77
CA LYS A 105 -9.43 10.25 -0.08
C LYS A 105 -9.04 11.72 0.10
N GLU A 106 -10.02 12.61 0.23
CA GLU A 106 -9.78 14.03 0.43
C GLU A 106 -9.01 14.28 1.72
N GLU A 107 -9.39 13.60 2.80
CA GLU A 107 -8.68 13.70 4.08
C GLU A 107 -7.23 13.26 3.94
N LEU A 108 -6.97 12.16 3.21
CA LEU A 108 -5.62 11.70 2.97
C LEU A 108 -4.82 12.69 2.13
N TYR A 109 -5.42 13.28 1.08
CA TYR A 109 -4.74 14.30 0.28
C TYR A 109 -4.33 15.51 1.12
N ASN A 110 -5.17 15.90 2.06
CA ASN A 110 -4.89 17.06 2.91
C ASN A 110 -3.76 16.80 3.91
N LEU A 111 -3.44 15.53 4.18
CA LEU A 111 -2.35 15.16 5.07
C LEU A 111 -0.99 15.10 4.38
N ILE A 112 -0.97 15.08 3.05
CA ILE A 112 0.30 15.01 2.31
C ILE A 112 1.01 16.35 2.42
N ASP A 113 2.22 16.31 2.99
CA ASP A 113 3.07 17.48 3.14
C ASP A 113 4.15 17.48 2.06
N ILE A 114 3.89 18.21 0.98
CA ILE A 114 4.84 18.34 -0.11
C ILE A 114 5.36 19.77 -0.10
N PRO A 115 6.67 19.98 0.17
CA PRO A 115 7.24 21.31 0.15
C PRO A 115 7.08 21.95 -1.24
N PRO A 116 6.88 23.28 -1.32
CA PRO A 116 6.74 23.95 -2.61
C PRO A 116 7.88 23.67 -3.59
N GLU A 117 9.10 23.61 -3.09
CA GLU A 117 10.29 23.32 -3.91
C GLU A 117 10.38 21.84 -4.31
N GLY A 118 9.61 20.97 -3.73
CA GLY A 118 9.56 19.55 -4.06
C GLY A 118 8.46 19.16 -5.04
N ARG A 119 7.70 20.11 -5.51
CA ARG A 119 6.59 19.87 -6.44
C ARG A 119 7.00 20.01 -7.88
#